data_eb6e8da49ac7c1c1de22beb7b8659df0
#
_entry.id   eb6e8da49ac7c1c1de22beb7b8659df0
#
_cell.length_a   1.000
_cell.length_b   1.000
_cell.length_c   1.000
_cell.angle_alpha   90.00
_cell.angle_beta   90.00
_cell.angle_gamma   90.00
#
_symmetry.space_group_name_H-M   'P 1'
#
loop_
_entity.id
_entity.type
_entity.pdbx_description
1 polymer ?
#
loop_
_entity_poly.entity_id
_entity_poly.type
_entity_poly.pdbx_seq_one_letter_code
_entity_poly.pdbx_strand_id
1 'polypeptide(L)'
;MRGVCSAVWILGMIVLWAYSAVSVIVLKRKLIGSVLDENSPENNIYLCDYIRTAFVMGVLRPRIYLPTALSGDERRYILLHEETHIRRGDHIWRLLAFLALSIHWFNPLVWCAFFLSERDMEMSCDEAVM
;
A
#
# COMPACT_ATOMS: atom_id res chain seq x y z
N MET A 1 30.70 -15.66 -17.57
CA MET A 1 29.23 -15.81 -17.64
C MET A 1 28.55 -15.65 -16.28
N ARG A 2 29.03 -16.26 -15.17
CA ARG A 2 28.40 -16.10 -13.83
C ARG A 2 28.32 -14.65 -13.36
N GLY A 3 29.38 -13.84 -13.54
CA GLY A 3 29.37 -12.43 -13.13
C GLY A 3 28.40 -11.53 -13.87
N VAL A 4 28.15 -11.78 -15.16
CA VAL A 4 27.19 -10.99 -15.95
C VAL A 4 25.76 -11.26 -15.51
N CYS A 5 25.39 -12.52 -15.26
CA CYS A 5 24.07 -12.88 -14.79
C CYS A 5 23.80 -12.28 -13.40
N SER A 6 24.78 -12.31 -12.51
CA SER A 6 24.67 -11.70 -11.18
C SER A 6 24.54 -10.17 -11.26
N ALA A 7 25.28 -9.51 -12.15
CA ALA A 7 25.20 -8.07 -12.34
C ALA A 7 23.82 -7.65 -12.88
N VAL A 8 23.28 -8.36 -13.85
CA VAL A 8 21.92 -8.11 -14.39
C VAL A 8 20.87 -8.32 -13.30
N TRP A 9 20.99 -9.38 -12.50
CA TRP A 9 20.07 -9.66 -11.41
C TRP A 9 20.06 -8.55 -10.36
N ILE A 10 21.23 -8.12 -9.90
CA ILE A 10 21.37 -7.01 -8.92
C ILE A 10 20.81 -5.71 -9.51
N LEU A 11 21.11 -5.41 -10.78
CA LEU A 11 20.63 -4.22 -11.45
C LEU A 11 19.10 -4.18 -11.47
N GLY A 12 18.44 -5.29 -11.81
CA GLY A 12 16.97 -5.39 -11.79
C GLY A 12 16.38 -5.14 -10.41
N MET A 13 16.99 -5.68 -9.36
CA MET A 13 16.59 -5.39 -7.96
C MET A 13 16.72 -3.90 -7.65
N ILE A 14 17.86 -3.28 -7.97
CA ILE A 14 18.09 -1.85 -7.73
C ILE A 14 17.06 -0.99 -8.44
N VAL A 15 16.72 -1.30 -9.68
CA VAL A 15 15.70 -0.57 -10.46
C VAL A 15 14.33 -0.66 -9.79
N LEU A 16 13.90 -1.85 -9.35
CA LEU A 16 12.62 -2.03 -8.66
C LEU A 16 12.58 -1.25 -7.33
N TRP A 17 13.66 -1.29 -6.56
CA TRP A 17 13.73 -0.56 -5.30
C TRP A 17 13.76 0.95 -5.51
N ALA A 18 14.50 1.43 -6.50
CA ALA A 18 14.54 2.85 -6.86
C ALA A 18 13.13 3.34 -7.29
N TYR A 19 12.45 2.57 -8.15
CA TYR A 19 11.08 2.86 -8.55
C TYR A 19 10.13 2.92 -7.35
N SER A 20 10.19 1.93 -6.46
CA SER A 20 9.38 1.89 -5.24
C SER A 20 9.65 3.09 -4.33
N ALA A 21 10.93 3.42 -4.10
CA ALA A 21 11.33 4.57 -3.28
C ALA A 21 10.81 5.90 -3.87
N VAL A 22 10.97 6.10 -5.17
CA VAL A 22 10.46 7.30 -5.86
C VAL A 22 8.94 7.38 -5.74
N SER A 23 8.23 6.27 -5.94
CA SER A 23 6.76 6.21 -5.81
C SER A 23 6.30 6.61 -4.41
N VAL A 24 6.96 6.10 -3.37
CA VAL A 24 6.66 6.46 -1.98
C VAL A 24 6.97 7.94 -1.69
N ILE A 25 8.08 8.46 -2.21
CA ILE A 25 8.46 9.88 -2.04
C ILE A 25 7.43 10.80 -2.71
N VAL A 26 7.04 10.48 -3.95
CA VAL A 26 6.01 11.25 -4.69
C VAL A 26 4.68 11.22 -3.95
N LEU A 27 4.28 10.05 -3.44
CA LEU A 27 3.07 9.93 -2.66
C LEU A 27 3.14 10.74 -1.36
N LYS A 28 4.24 10.65 -0.61
CA LYS A 28 4.45 11.47 0.60
C LYS A 28 4.40 12.98 0.30
N ARG A 29 4.93 13.43 -0.84
CA ARG A 29 4.84 14.85 -1.23
C ARG A 29 3.40 15.30 -1.48
N LYS A 30 2.55 14.43 -2.05
CA LYS A 30 1.11 14.73 -2.23
C LYS A 30 0.36 14.80 -0.91
N LEU A 31 0.87 14.15 0.13
CA LEU A 31 0.28 14.15 1.47
C LEU A 31 0.78 15.33 2.35
N ILE A 32 1.71 16.14 1.85
CA ILE A 32 2.11 17.38 2.52
C ILE A 32 0.91 18.33 2.46
N GLY A 33 0.32 18.63 3.61
CA GLY A 33 -0.91 19.45 3.70
C GLY A 33 -2.16 18.63 4.08
N SER A 34 -2.01 17.31 4.28
CA SER A 34 -3.10 16.53 4.90
C SER A 34 -3.32 17.00 6.34
N VAL A 35 -4.57 17.14 6.73
CA VAL A 35 -4.99 17.61 8.06
C VAL A 35 -5.44 16.39 8.88
N LEU A 36 -4.98 16.33 10.14
CA LEU A 36 -5.45 15.31 11.07
C LEU A 36 -6.96 15.51 11.33
N ASP A 37 -7.73 14.43 11.25
CA ASP A 37 -9.14 14.45 11.64
C ASP A 37 -9.24 14.45 13.17
N GLU A 38 -9.67 15.57 13.75
CA GLU A 38 -9.83 15.75 15.20
C GLU A 38 -10.87 14.79 15.82
N ASN A 39 -11.77 14.25 15.00
CA ASN A 39 -12.78 13.28 15.44
C ASN A 39 -12.27 11.83 15.42
N SER A 40 -11.01 11.61 15.04
CA SER A 40 -10.41 10.27 15.02
C SER A 40 -10.07 9.80 16.43
N PRO A 41 -10.60 8.65 16.90
CA PRO A 41 -10.33 8.14 18.23
C PRO A 41 -8.87 7.76 18.47
N GLU A 42 -8.13 7.43 17.42
CA GLU A 42 -6.73 6.96 17.50
C GLU A 42 -5.72 7.97 16.90
N ASN A 43 -6.15 9.17 16.48
CA ASN A 43 -5.30 10.18 15.82
C ASN A 43 -4.50 9.61 14.62
N ASN A 44 -5.08 8.66 13.89
CA ASN A 44 -4.46 7.99 12.76
C ASN A 44 -5.14 8.26 11.42
N ILE A 45 -6.21 9.06 11.40
CA ILE A 45 -6.97 9.41 10.19
C ILE A 45 -6.57 10.82 9.74
N TYR A 46 -6.20 10.95 8.47
CA TYR A 46 -5.79 12.20 7.84
C TYR A 46 -6.68 12.49 6.64
N LEU A 47 -7.16 13.73 6.54
CA LEU A 47 -7.93 14.23 5.42
C LEU A 47 -7.00 14.90 4.41
N CYS A 48 -7.18 14.60 3.13
CA CYS A 48 -6.36 15.13 2.05
C CYS A 48 -7.21 15.44 0.81
N ASP A 49 -7.08 16.66 0.28
CA ASP A 49 -7.83 17.12 -0.91
C ASP A 49 -7.25 16.58 -2.23
N TYR A 50 -6.01 16.14 -2.22
CA TYR A 50 -5.27 15.76 -3.43
C TYR A 50 -5.35 14.28 -3.78
N ILE A 51 -6.10 13.47 -3.03
CA ILE A 51 -6.30 12.05 -3.27
C ILE A 51 -7.75 11.77 -3.66
N ARG A 52 -7.95 10.77 -4.53
CA ARG A 52 -9.28 10.34 -4.98
C ARG A 52 -9.79 9.09 -4.29
N THR A 53 -8.88 8.30 -3.75
CA THR A 53 -9.17 7.04 -3.07
C THR A 53 -8.52 7.03 -1.70
N ALA A 54 -9.16 6.40 -0.73
CA ALA A 54 -8.55 6.15 0.56
C ALA A 54 -7.40 5.15 0.44
N PHE A 55 -6.45 5.20 1.34
CA PHE A 55 -5.39 4.20 1.46
C PHE A 55 -4.68 4.30 2.81
N VAL A 56 -4.01 3.22 3.18
CA VAL A 56 -3.18 3.13 4.38
C VAL A 56 -1.70 3.33 4.03
N MET A 57 -0.99 4.16 4.79
CA MET A 57 0.45 4.32 4.69
C MET A 57 1.12 4.12 6.04
N GLY A 58 2.24 3.40 6.02
CA GLY A 58 3.07 3.10 7.18
C GLY A 58 3.05 1.63 7.55
N VAL A 59 4.21 1.10 7.95
CA VAL A 59 4.35 -0.32 8.32
C VAL A 59 4.18 -0.51 9.82
N LEU A 60 4.88 0.28 10.65
CA LEU A 60 4.84 0.17 12.11
C LEU A 60 3.71 0.98 12.75
N ARG A 61 3.33 2.08 12.11
CA ARG A 61 2.24 2.96 12.54
C ARG A 61 1.40 3.30 11.32
N PRO A 62 0.46 2.44 10.95
CA PRO A 62 -0.39 2.67 9.79
C PRO A 62 -1.27 3.90 10.01
N ARG A 63 -1.33 4.76 9.00
CA ARG A 63 -2.17 5.97 8.97
C ARG A 63 -3.12 5.86 7.80
N ILE A 64 -4.37 6.17 8.03
CA ILE A 64 -5.42 6.16 7.01
C ILE A 64 -5.51 7.57 6.41
N TYR A 65 -5.42 7.66 5.09
CA TYR A 65 -5.61 8.91 4.36
C TYR A 65 -6.93 8.84 3.59
N LEU A 66 -7.81 9.82 3.83
CA LEU A 66 -9.14 9.90 3.24
C LEU A 66 -9.28 11.16 2.39
N PRO A 67 -10.00 11.09 1.24
CA PRO A 67 -10.46 12.28 0.54
C PRO A 67 -11.43 13.09 1.40
N THR A 68 -11.34 14.42 1.35
CA THR A 68 -12.26 15.33 2.07
C THR A 68 -13.69 15.32 1.49
N ALA A 69 -13.84 14.92 0.23
CA ALA A 69 -15.11 14.98 -0.51
C ALA A 69 -16.09 13.82 -0.22
N LEU A 70 -15.75 12.90 0.70
CA LEU A 70 -16.57 11.73 1.00
C LEU A 70 -17.82 12.09 1.81
N SER A 71 -18.98 11.53 1.42
CA SER A 71 -20.22 11.59 2.22
C SER A 71 -20.10 10.78 3.53
N GLY A 72 -20.97 11.05 4.49
CA GLY A 72 -20.90 10.42 5.81
C GLY A 72 -20.97 8.88 5.76
N ASP A 73 -21.86 8.32 4.95
CA ASP A 73 -22.02 6.86 4.83
C ASP A 73 -20.87 6.21 4.05
N GLU A 74 -20.44 6.82 2.94
CA GLU A 74 -19.28 6.38 2.16
C GLU A 74 -18.01 6.40 3.01
N ARG A 75 -17.81 7.47 3.78
CA ARG A 75 -16.68 7.60 4.69
C ARG A 75 -16.65 6.47 5.71
N ARG A 76 -17.79 6.15 6.32
CA ARG A 76 -17.89 5.08 7.31
C ARG A 76 -17.53 3.71 6.73
N TYR A 77 -18.04 3.41 5.52
CA TYR A 77 -17.75 2.15 4.83
C TYR A 77 -16.26 2.04 4.51
N ILE A 78 -15.68 3.08 3.92
CA ILE A 78 -14.26 3.12 3.54
C ILE A 78 -13.36 3.01 4.77
N LEU A 79 -13.70 3.68 5.88
CA LEU A 79 -12.94 3.55 7.12
C LEU A 79 -12.94 2.12 7.64
N LEU A 80 -14.08 1.46 7.66
CA LEU A 80 -14.18 0.07 8.10
C LEU A 80 -13.36 -0.87 7.20
N HIS A 81 -13.33 -0.62 5.90
CA HIS A 81 -12.52 -1.34 4.92
C HIS A 81 -11.02 -1.17 5.22
N GLU A 82 -10.54 0.07 5.36
CA GLU A 82 -9.13 0.36 5.64
C GLU A 82 -8.68 -0.14 7.03
N GLU A 83 -9.54 -0.01 8.05
CA GLU A 83 -9.28 -0.58 9.38
C GLU A 83 -9.18 -2.11 9.35
N THR A 84 -9.97 -2.77 8.52
CA THR A 84 -9.90 -4.22 8.32
C THR A 84 -8.55 -4.63 7.74
N HIS A 85 -8.04 -3.91 6.73
CA HIS A 85 -6.69 -4.12 6.19
C HIS A 85 -5.60 -3.95 7.26
N ILE A 86 -5.72 -2.94 8.11
CA ILE A 86 -4.77 -2.70 9.21
C ILE A 86 -4.83 -3.85 10.22
N ARG A 87 -6.03 -4.25 10.66
CA ARG A 87 -6.22 -5.33 11.64
C ARG A 87 -5.67 -6.67 11.15
N ARG A 88 -5.80 -6.95 9.86
CA ARG A 88 -5.27 -8.18 9.23
C ARG A 88 -3.77 -8.12 8.97
N GLY A 89 -3.17 -6.93 9.02
CA GLY A 89 -1.76 -6.73 8.71
C GLY A 89 -1.43 -6.83 7.23
N ASP A 90 -2.39 -6.58 6.34
CA ASP A 90 -2.24 -6.69 4.89
C ASP A 90 -1.09 -5.82 4.35
N HIS A 91 -0.84 -4.65 4.98
CA HIS A 91 0.29 -3.78 4.66
C HIS A 91 1.66 -4.45 4.90
N ILE A 92 1.76 -5.36 5.88
CA ILE A 92 2.97 -6.14 6.14
C ILE A 92 3.12 -7.23 5.08
N TRP A 93 2.03 -7.94 4.76
CA TRP A 93 2.02 -8.96 3.72
C TRP A 93 2.37 -8.41 2.34
N ARG A 94 1.85 -7.23 1.97
CA ARG A 94 2.23 -6.52 0.73
C ARG A 94 3.72 -6.22 0.69
N LEU A 95 4.32 -5.79 1.80
CA LEU A 95 5.76 -5.56 1.88
C LEU A 95 6.56 -6.85 1.68
N LEU A 96 6.16 -7.94 2.34
CA LEU A 96 6.82 -9.25 2.19
C LEU A 96 6.69 -9.80 0.76
N ALA A 97 5.52 -9.67 0.16
CA ALA A 97 5.28 -10.06 -1.22
C ALA A 97 6.14 -9.25 -2.19
N PHE A 98 6.27 -7.93 -1.97
CA PHE A 98 7.16 -7.07 -2.76
C PHE A 98 8.63 -7.44 -2.61
N LEU A 99 9.10 -7.80 -1.41
CA LEU A 99 10.46 -8.29 -1.18
C LEU A 99 10.71 -9.59 -1.94
N ALA A 100 9.78 -10.56 -1.89
CA ALA A 100 9.88 -11.80 -2.64
C ALA A 100 9.91 -11.53 -4.15
N LEU A 101 9.04 -10.64 -4.63
CA LEU A 101 9.01 -10.21 -6.03
C LEU A 101 10.34 -9.57 -6.46
N SER A 102 10.91 -8.70 -5.64
CA SER A 102 12.15 -8.00 -5.97
C SER A 102 13.36 -8.94 -6.08
N ILE A 103 13.40 -10.01 -5.26
CA ILE A 103 14.45 -11.02 -5.34
C ILE A 103 14.28 -11.90 -6.60
N HIS A 104 13.05 -12.23 -6.97
CA HIS A 104 12.71 -13.12 -8.08
C HIS A 104 12.09 -12.38 -9.26
N TRP A 105 12.46 -11.13 -9.47
CA TRP A 105 11.85 -10.23 -10.46
C TRP A 105 11.84 -10.77 -11.89
N PHE A 106 12.78 -11.66 -12.24
CA PHE A 106 12.89 -12.32 -13.55
C PHE A 106 11.90 -13.47 -13.73
N ASN A 107 11.21 -13.91 -12.69
CA ASN A 107 10.28 -15.05 -12.74
C ASN A 107 8.84 -14.56 -12.93
N PRO A 108 8.17 -14.82 -14.06
CA PRO A 108 6.81 -14.38 -14.32
C PRO A 108 5.76 -14.99 -13.36
N LEU A 109 6.03 -16.18 -12.81
CA LEU A 109 5.13 -16.82 -11.85
C LEU A 109 5.05 -16.02 -10.54
N VAL A 110 6.15 -15.42 -10.13
CA VAL A 110 6.17 -14.58 -8.91
C VAL A 110 5.36 -13.29 -9.12
N TRP A 111 5.38 -12.72 -10.32
CA TRP A 111 4.50 -11.61 -10.68
C TRP A 111 3.02 -12.00 -10.63
N CYS A 112 2.68 -13.14 -11.22
CA CYS A 112 1.31 -13.67 -11.13
C CYS A 112 0.87 -13.90 -9.68
N ALA A 113 1.71 -14.52 -8.87
CA ALA A 113 1.44 -14.75 -7.45
C ALA A 113 1.25 -13.43 -6.68
N PHE A 114 2.08 -12.42 -6.96
CA PHE A 114 1.97 -11.09 -6.37
C PHE A 114 0.61 -10.45 -6.68
N PHE A 115 0.20 -10.38 -7.95
CA PHE A 115 -1.08 -9.78 -8.34
C PHE A 115 -2.28 -10.57 -7.83
N LEU A 116 -2.21 -11.91 -7.80
CA LEU A 116 -3.27 -12.74 -7.24
C LEU A 116 -3.40 -12.52 -5.73
N SER A 117 -2.30 -12.44 -5.00
CA SER A 117 -2.28 -12.15 -3.57
C SER A 117 -2.91 -10.78 -3.24
N GLU A 118 -2.60 -9.74 -4.03
CA GLU A 118 -3.24 -8.42 -3.88
C GLU A 118 -4.76 -8.51 -4.07
N ARG A 119 -5.20 -9.19 -5.14
CA ARG A 119 -6.63 -9.38 -5.43
C ARG A 119 -7.35 -10.18 -4.35
N ASP A 120 -6.73 -11.25 -3.84
CA ASP A 120 -7.33 -12.08 -2.79
C ASP A 120 -7.45 -11.31 -1.46
N MET A 121 -6.49 -10.45 -1.13
CA MET A 121 -6.57 -9.57 0.03
C MET A 121 -7.74 -8.58 -0.09
N GLU A 122 -7.94 -7.97 -1.26
CA GLU A 122 -9.07 -7.05 -1.51
C GLU A 122 -10.42 -7.76 -1.40
N MET A 123 -10.59 -8.91 -2.10
CA MET A 123 -11.86 -9.67 -2.05
C MET A 123 -12.20 -10.11 -0.62
N SER A 124 -11.21 -10.58 0.12
CA SER A 124 -11.41 -11.04 1.50
C SER A 124 -11.67 -9.86 2.47
N CYS A 125 -11.20 -8.65 2.15
CA CYS A 125 -11.55 -7.45 2.91
C CYS A 125 -12.98 -7.03 2.64
N ASP A 126 -13.42 -7.02 1.38
CA ASP A 126 -14.79 -6.69 1.00
C ASP A 126 -15.81 -7.63 1.64
N GLU A 127 -15.53 -8.94 1.67
CA GLU A 127 -16.39 -9.92 2.35
C GLU A 127 -16.49 -9.68 3.87
N ALA A 128 -15.46 -9.16 4.49
CA ALA A 128 -15.44 -8.91 5.94
C ALA A 128 -16.22 -7.63 6.32
N VAL A 129 -16.44 -6.72 5.37
CA VAL A 129 -17.10 -5.42 5.59
C VAL A 129 -18.59 -5.45 5.20
N MET A 130 -19.01 -6.39 4.33
CA MET A 130 -20.41 -6.61 3.97
C MET A 130 -21.19 -7.30 5.09
#